data_9dfa61453fc7aad2e2bd78ca30c5b43b
#
_entry.id   9dfa61453fc7aad2e2bd78ca30c5b43b
#
_cell.length_a   1.000
_cell.length_b   1.000
_cell.length_c   1.000
_cell.angle_alpha   90.00
_cell.angle_beta   90.00
_cell.angle_gamma   90.00
#
_symmetry.space_group_name_H-M   'P 1'
#
loop_
_entity.id
_entity.type
_entity.pdbx_description
1 polymer ?
#
loop_
_entity_poly.entity_id
_entity_poly.type
_entity_poly.pdbx_seq_one_letter_code
_entity_poly.pdbx_strand_id
1 'polypeptide(L)'
;SKLTRLTCGGSAPPVSMMRWYWDKLNVEMIQGWGMTETNPLGTLSRKVAKRSHLNISEDQQFENIAKAGLAMPGLEIEIFDEEWNRLPHDGEAVGELCIRGPWIASEYFNDPQPDKFHDGWLVTGDVAKIDAEQYLLIADRSKDLIKSGGEWISSVDLENHIVGMPEIAQAAVVAQPHPKWDERPVALVVMAPGQSLDKDAVLEHCSQIFAKWQLPDDVIATDAIPLTSTGKIDKKTIRAKLTAEGYQLPDQR
;
A
#
# COMPACT_ATOMS: atom_id res chain seq x y z
N SER A 1 9.08 11.72 29.24
CA SER A 1 7.74 11.79 28.63
C SER A 1 6.86 10.68 29.21
N LYS A 2 5.57 10.94 29.35
CA LYS A 2 4.58 9.91 29.75
C LYS A 2 3.95 9.23 28.51
N LEU A 3 4.36 9.62 27.31
CA LEU A 3 3.89 9.04 26.06
C LEU A 3 4.49 7.63 25.93
N THR A 4 3.63 6.63 25.82
CA THR A 4 4.02 5.21 25.67
C THR A 4 3.56 4.64 24.32
N ARG A 5 2.61 5.29 23.67
CA ARG A 5 2.01 4.86 22.40
C ARG A 5 1.71 6.03 21.48
N LEU A 6 1.85 5.79 20.18
CA LEU A 6 1.51 6.72 19.11
C LEU A 6 0.73 5.94 18.05
N THR A 7 -0.44 6.41 17.68
CA THR A 7 -1.22 5.80 16.58
C THR A 7 -0.91 6.53 15.28
N CYS A 8 -0.61 5.75 14.24
CA CYS A 8 -0.40 6.22 12.88
C CYS A 8 -1.45 5.60 11.95
N GLY A 9 -2.06 6.41 11.10
CA GLY A 9 -3.04 5.98 10.11
C GLY A 9 -2.96 6.83 8.86
N GLY A 10 -3.66 6.43 7.80
CA GLY A 10 -3.66 7.12 6.51
C GLY A 10 -2.61 6.62 5.53
N SER A 11 -1.44 6.22 5.98
CA SER A 11 -0.43 5.47 5.22
C SER A 11 0.38 4.60 6.18
N ALA A 12 1.00 3.55 5.66
CA ALA A 12 1.87 2.67 6.43
C ALA A 12 3.17 3.41 6.82
N PRO A 13 3.51 3.52 8.11
CA PRO A 13 4.78 4.08 8.53
C PRO A 13 5.92 3.08 8.23
N PRO A 14 7.11 3.55 7.81
CA PRO A 14 8.27 2.68 7.62
C PRO A 14 8.65 1.95 8.91
N VAL A 15 9.08 0.69 8.81
CA VAL A 15 9.54 -0.12 9.96
C VAL A 15 10.71 0.55 10.68
N SER A 16 11.60 1.20 9.94
CA SER A 16 12.73 1.96 10.51
C SER A 16 12.26 3.08 11.45
N MET A 17 11.17 3.77 11.09
CA MET A 17 10.56 4.80 11.95
C MET A 17 9.95 4.16 13.21
N MET A 18 9.22 3.05 13.08
CA MET A 18 8.64 2.33 14.22
C MET A 18 9.72 1.89 15.20
N ARG A 19 10.83 1.32 14.69
CA ARG A 19 12.00 0.92 15.48
C ARG A 19 12.64 2.11 16.17
N TRP A 20 12.83 3.23 15.46
CA TRP A 20 13.43 4.43 16.03
C TRP A 20 12.62 4.94 17.25
N TYR A 21 11.28 5.01 17.15
CA TYR A 21 10.42 5.40 18.28
C TYR A 21 10.51 4.42 19.44
N TRP A 22 10.58 3.14 19.15
CA TRP A 22 10.76 2.11 20.19
C TRP A 22 12.12 2.21 20.86
N ASP A 23 13.21 2.17 20.10
CA ASP A 23 14.57 2.10 20.63
C ASP A 23 15.01 3.39 21.33
N LYS A 24 14.61 4.55 20.83
CA LYS A 24 15.05 5.85 21.35
C LYS A 24 14.12 6.42 22.42
N LEU A 25 12.83 6.14 22.32
CA LEU A 25 11.83 6.80 23.16
C LEU A 25 11.00 5.80 23.98
N ASN A 26 11.14 4.50 23.76
CA ASN A 26 10.28 3.45 24.32
C ASN A 26 8.79 3.73 24.06
N VAL A 27 8.49 4.17 22.84
CA VAL A 27 7.13 4.48 22.38
C VAL A 27 6.72 3.47 21.30
N GLU A 28 5.65 2.72 21.56
CA GLU A 28 5.05 1.81 20.58
C GLU A 28 4.31 2.62 19.52
N MET A 29 4.72 2.54 18.26
CA MET A 29 3.94 3.08 17.15
C MET A 29 2.94 2.02 16.68
N ILE A 30 1.66 2.34 16.77
CA ILE A 30 0.55 1.47 16.41
C ILE A 30 0.04 1.91 15.04
N GLN A 31 0.05 1.00 14.08
CA GLN A 31 -0.52 1.26 12.75
C GLN A 31 -2.01 0.89 12.74
N GLY A 32 -2.84 1.75 12.14
CA GLY A 32 -4.26 1.48 11.90
C GLY A 32 -4.62 1.68 10.43
N TRP A 33 -5.34 0.71 9.86
CA TRP A 33 -5.96 0.85 8.56
C TRP A 33 -7.46 1.09 8.73
N GLY A 34 -7.99 1.95 7.86
CA GLY A 34 -9.40 2.23 7.78
C GLY A 34 -9.70 3.41 6.86
N MET A 35 -10.97 3.74 6.74
CA MET A 35 -11.50 4.76 5.86
C MET A 35 -12.72 5.42 6.54
N THR A 36 -13.30 6.44 5.94
CA THR A 36 -14.49 7.13 6.50
C THR A 36 -15.62 6.13 6.74
N GLU A 37 -15.81 5.20 5.83
CA GLU A 37 -16.84 4.17 5.86
C GLU A 37 -16.63 3.13 6.96
N THR A 38 -15.44 3.05 7.56
CA THR A 38 -15.15 2.15 8.70
C THR A 38 -15.20 2.87 10.06
N ASN A 39 -15.60 4.13 10.15
CA ASN A 39 -15.84 4.97 11.33
C ASN A 39 -14.77 5.00 12.44
N PRO A 40 -13.51 5.32 12.18
CA PRO A 40 -12.74 5.26 10.94
C PRO A 40 -11.87 4.01 10.86
N LEU A 41 -11.94 3.07 11.81
CA LEU A 41 -10.94 2.03 12.04
C LEU A 41 -11.45 0.63 11.68
N GLY A 42 -10.79 -0.01 10.71
CA GLY A 42 -11.03 -1.39 10.30
C GLY A 42 -10.11 -2.39 10.98
N THR A 43 -8.80 -2.11 10.95
CA THR A 43 -7.78 -2.99 11.55
C THR A 43 -6.78 -2.21 12.40
N LEU A 44 -6.07 -2.93 13.26
CA LEU A 44 -5.04 -2.36 14.13
C LEU A 44 -3.84 -3.32 14.23
N SER A 45 -2.65 -2.79 14.05
CA SER A 45 -1.41 -3.54 14.22
C SER A 45 -0.62 -3.08 15.43
N ARG A 46 -0.24 -4.04 16.27
CA ARG A 46 0.54 -3.81 17.50
C ARG A 46 1.73 -4.75 17.56
N LYS A 47 2.80 -4.31 18.22
CA LYS A 47 4.01 -5.12 18.43
C LYS A 47 3.69 -6.47 19.09
N VAL A 48 2.78 -6.48 20.07
CA VAL A 48 2.23 -7.68 20.69
C VAL A 48 0.71 -7.63 20.59
N ALA A 49 0.15 -8.19 19.52
CA ALA A 49 -1.30 -8.26 19.30
C ALA A 49 -1.91 -9.59 19.76
N LYS A 50 -1.11 -10.66 19.81
CA LYS A 50 -1.53 -12.01 20.22
C LYS A 50 -0.64 -12.52 21.34
N ARG A 51 -1.16 -13.45 22.13
CA ARG A 51 -0.40 -14.10 23.22
C ARG A 51 0.84 -14.85 22.70
N SER A 52 0.74 -15.45 21.50
CA SER A 52 1.87 -16.12 20.83
C SER A 52 3.04 -15.17 20.56
N HIS A 53 2.77 -13.88 20.35
CA HIS A 53 3.80 -12.86 20.07
C HIS A 53 4.69 -12.50 21.27
N LEU A 54 4.37 -12.98 22.46
CA LEU A 54 5.24 -12.85 23.63
C LEU A 54 6.50 -13.73 23.52
N ASN A 55 6.47 -14.76 22.66
CA ASN A 55 7.51 -15.78 22.54
C ASN A 55 8.29 -15.71 21.20
N ILE A 56 7.96 -14.75 20.31
CA ILE A 56 8.70 -14.52 19.05
C ILE A 56 9.78 -13.46 19.26
N SER A 57 10.76 -13.43 18.34
CA SER A 57 11.82 -12.43 18.37
C SER A 57 11.27 -11.00 18.17
N GLU A 58 12.03 -10.01 18.62
CA GLU A 58 11.65 -8.62 18.42
C GLU A 58 11.55 -8.25 16.93
N ASP A 59 12.42 -8.82 16.09
CA ASP A 59 12.36 -8.62 14.63
C ASP A 59 11.04 -9.14 14.04
N GLN A 60 10.61 -10.34 14.43
CA GLN A 60 9.30 -10.88 14.03
C GLN A 60 8.13 -10.03 14.53
N GLN A 61 8.25 -9.43 15.73
CA GLN A 61 7.24 -8.50 16.23
C GLN A 61 7.17 -7.24 15.35
N PHE A 62 8.32 -6.74 14.85
CA PHE A 62 8.36 -5.60 13.94
C PHE A 62 7.88 -5.95 12.54
N GLU A 63 8.11 -7.15 12.04
CA GLU A 63 7.50 -7.65 10.81
C GLU A 63 5.97 -7.68 10.91
N ASN A 64 5.44 -8.12 12.05
CA ASN A 64 3.99 -8.14 12.26
C ASN A 64 3.39 -6.74 12.37
N ILE A 65 4.04 -5.81 13.07
CA ILE A 65 3.51 -4.44 13.22
C ILE A 65 3.57 -3.65 11.91
N ALA A 66 4.41 -4.05 10.95
CA ALA A 66 4.49 -3.46 9.62
C ALA A 66 3.26 -3.79 8.74
N LYS A 67 2.53 -4.86 9.05
CA LYS A 67 1.29 -5.22 8.39
C LYS A 67 0.16 -4.28 8.82
N ALA A 68 -0.91 -4.17 8.02
CA ALA A 68 -2.05 -3.31 8.34
C ALA A 68 -2.84 -3.75 9.60
N GLY A 69 -2.57 -4.96 10.10
CA GLY A 69 -3.03 -5.42 11.40
C GLY A 69 -4.16 -6.43 11.37
N LEU A 70 -4.74 -6.66 12.54
CA LEU A 70 -5.85 -7.56 12.75
C LEU A 70 -7.17 -6.79 12.73
N ALA A 71 -8.24 -7.41 12.25
CA ALA A 71 -9.58 -6.83 12.33
C ALA A 71 -9.93 -6.41 13.76
N MET A 72 -10.56 -5.25 13.89
CA MET A 72 -11.09 -4.81 15.19
C MET A 72 -12.16 -5.78 15.69
N PRO A 73 -12.25 -6.03 16.99
CA PRO A 73 -13.26 -6.93 17.56
C PRO A 73 -14.68 -6.58 17.10
N GLY A 74 -15.39 -7.54 16.52
CA GLY A 74 -16.72 -7.37 15.95
C GLY A 74 -16.77 -7.04 14.46
N LEU A 75 -15.62 -6.83 13.82
CA LEU A 75 -15.51 -6.71 12.36
C LEU A 75 -15.05 -8.03 11.74
N GLU A 76 -15.54 -8.28 10.54
CA GLU A 76 -15.09 -9.34 9.66
C GLU A 76 -14.39 -8.70 8.45
N ILE A 77 -13.25 -9.25 8.04
CA ILE A 77 -12.52 -8.89 6.82
C ILE A 77 -12.34 -10.13 5.97
N GLU A 78 -12.49 -9.97 4.66
CA GLU A 78 -12.31 -11.03 3.66
C GLU A 78 -11.67 -10.45 2.42
N ILE A 79 -11.07 -11.31 1.61
CA ILE A 79 -10.60 -10.99 0.27
C ILE A 79 -11.36 -11.84 -0.75
N PHE A 80 -11.81 -11.18 -1.84
CA PHE A 80 -12.60 -11.82 -2.89
C PHE A 80 -11.91 -11.68 -4.25
N ASP A 81 -12.14 -12.67 -5.13
CA ASP A 81 -11.81 -12.57 -6.55
C ASP A 81 -12.88 -11.79 -7.34
N GLU A 82 -12.68 -11.66 -8.67
CA GLU A 82 -13.63 -10.97 -9.57
C GLU A 82 -14.99 -11.69 -9.67
N GLU A 83 -15.07 -12.99 -9.37
CA GLU A 83 -16.26 -13.82 -9.36
C GLU A 83 -16.94 -13.91 -7.97
N TRP A 84 -16.48 -13.13 -7.00
CA TRP A 84 -16.96 -13.11 -5.61
C TRP A 84 -16.75 -14.41 -4.84
N ASN A 85 -15.74 -15.21 -5.22
CA ASN A 85 -15.28 -16.31 -4.38
C ASN A 85 -14.33 -15.79 -3.32
N ARG A 86 -14.45 -16.31 -2.09
CA ARG A 86 -13.50 -16.01 -1.03
C ARG A 86 -12.15 -16.64 -1.33
N LEU A 87 -11.11 -15.87 -1.17
CA LEU A 87 -9.74 -16.32 -1.34
C LEU A 87 -9.15 -16.83 -0.03
N PRO A 88 -8.17 -17.75 -0.08
CA PRO A 88 -7.54 -18.29 1.13
C PRO A 88 -6.72 -17.23 1.87
N HIS A 89 -6.68 -17.36 3.20
CA HIS A 89 -5.83 -16.55 4.08
C HIS A 89 -4.45 -17.21 4.23
N ASP A 90 -3.66 -17.24 3.16
CA ASP A 90 -2.35 -17.90 3.07
C ASP A 90 -1.18 -16.91 2.96
N GLY A 91 -1.49 -15.60 2.86
CA GLY A 91 -0.49 -14.55 2.66
C GLY A 91 -0.02 -14.40 1.21
N GLU A 92 -0.51 -15.23 0.29
CA GLU A 92 -0.15 -15.21 -1.14
C GLU A 92 -1.30 -14.73 -2.00
N ALA A 93 -2.52 -15.24 -1.76
CA ALA A 93 -3.71 -14.88 -2.52
C ALA A 93 -4.01 -13.39 -2.39
N VAL A 94 -4.20 -12.72 -3.53
CA VAL A 94 -4.47 -11.29 -3.65
C VAL A 94 -5.90 -11.07 -4.11
N GLY A 95 -6.68 -10.25 -3.41
CA GLY A 95 -8.06 -9.99 -3.77
C GLY A 95 -8.57 -8.63 -3.31
N GLU A 96 -9.77 -8.28 -3.75
CA GLU A 96 -10.50 -7.09 -3.31
C GLU A 96 -10.82 -7.22 -1.81
N LEU A 97 -10.37 -6.27 -1.02
CA LEU A 97 -10.64 -6.25 0.42
C LEU A 97 -12.07 -5.82 0.69
N CYS A 98 -12.80 -6.67 1.41
CA CYS A 98 -14.14 -6.39 1.87
C CYS A 98 -14.21 -6.44 3.40
N ILE A 99 -15.05 -5.59 3.97
CA ILE A 99 -15.23 -5.48 5.43
C ILE A 99 -16.70 -5.36 5.79
N ARG A 100 -17.10 -5.97 6.89
CA ARG A 100 -18.45 -5.79 7.48
C ARG A 100 -18.41 -5.77 8.99
N GLY A 101 -19.44 -5.22 9.60
CA GLY A 101 -19.60 -5.22 11.05
C GLY A 101 -20.48 -4.08 11.56
N PRO A 102 -20.69 -3.99 12.88
CA PRO A 102 -21.72 -3.13 13.48
C PRO A 102 -21.54 -1.64 13.27
N TRP A 103 -20.36 -1.15 12.91
CA TRP A 103 -20.12 0.27 12.67
C TRP A 103 -19.60 0.55 11.24
N ILE A 104 -19.61 -0.45 10.36
CA ILE A 104 -19.27 -0.26 8.95
C ILE A 104 -20.49 0.38 8.26
N ALA A 105 -20.24 1.37 7.40
CA ALA A 105 -21.29 1.99 6.60
C ALA A 105 -21.99 0.93 5.73
N SER A 106 -23.32 1.00 5.64
CA SER A 106 -24.12 0.12 4.80
C SER A 106 -24.57 0.79 3.50
N GLU A 107 -24.46 2.11 3.40
CA GLU A 107 -24.85 2.89 2.23
C GLU A 107 -24.29 4.32 2.33
N TYR A 108 -24.27 5.04 1.21
CA TYR A 108 -24.00 6.48 1.19
C TYR A 108 -25.31 7.27 1.22
N PHE A 109 -25.30 8.43 1.88
CA PHE A 109 -26.48 9.27 1.97
C PHE A 109 -26.87 9.84 0.61
N ASN A 110 -28.07 9.54 0.14
CA ASN A 110 -28.63 9.95 -1.16
C ASN A 110 -27.74 9.67 -2.39
N ASP A 111 -26.84 8.68 -2.30
CA ASP A 111 -25.94 8.30 -3.37
C ASP A 111 -25.81 6.77 -3.42
N PRO A 112 -26.77 6.07 -4.06
CA PRO A 112 -26.69 4.63 -4.18
C PRO A 112 -25.49 4.26 -5.07
N GLN A 113 -24.49 3.62 -4.48
CA GLN A 113 -23.33 3.06 -5.17
C GLN A 113 -23.37 1.53 -5.01
N PRO A 114 -24.15 0.82 -5.82
CA PRO A 114 -24.37 -0.62 -5.66
C PRO A 114 -23.07 -1.42 -5.73
N ASP A 115 -22.09 -0.96 -6.49
CA ASP A 115 -20.78 -1.61 -6.60
C ASP A 115 -19.93 -1.50 -5.33
N LYS A 116 -20.35 -0.67 -4.38
CA LYS A 116 -19.65 -0.47 -3.09
C LYS A 116 -20.18 -1.33 -1.97
N PHE A 117 -21.35 -1.94 -2.15
CA PHE A 117 -21.97 -2.79 -1.15
C PHE A 117 -22.50 -4.07 -1.78
N HIS A 118 -21.98 -5.21 -1.36
CA HIS A 118 -22.35 -6.51 -1.89
C HIS A 118 -22.59 -7.51 -0.74
N ASP A 119 -23.79 -8.06 -0.66
CA ASP A 119 -24.19 -9.06 0.35
C ASP A 119 -23.79 -8.68 1.80
N GLY A 120 -23.96 -7.40 2.16
CA GLY A 120 -23.64 -6.87 3.48
C GLY A 120 -22.16 -6.59 3.71
N TRP A 121 -21.31 -6.72 2.68
CA TRP A 121 -19.93 -6.33 2.67
C TRP A 121 -19.75 -4.93 2.07
N LEU A 122 -18.94 -4.09 2.69
CA LEU A 122 -18.39 -2.91 2.08
C LEU A 122 -17.17 -3.30 1.26
N VAL A 123 -17.20 -2.99 -0.04
CA VAL A 123 -16.07 -3.11 -0.98
C VAL A 123 -15.18 -1.90 -0.80
N THR A 124 -14.00 -2.10 -0.23
CA THR A 124 -13.16 -0.98 0.21
C THR A 124 -12.46 -0.26 -0.93
N GLY A 125 -12.20 -0.94 -2.04
CA GLY A 125 -11.39 -0.46 -3.14
C GLY A 125 -9.88 -0.55 -2.82
N ASP A 126 -9.50 -1.27 -1.79
CA ASP A 126 -8.14 -1.68 -1.51
C ASP A 126 -7.98 -3.16 -1.87
N VAL A 127 -6.87 -3.51 -2.50
CA VAL A 127 -6.48 -4.88 -2.79
C VAL A 127 -5.51 -5.35 -1.72
N ALA A 128 -5.73 -6.55 -1.22
CA ALA A 128 -5.01 -7.02 -0.05
C ALA A 128 -4.75 -8.53 -0.08
N LYS A 129 -3.90 -8.95 0.84
CA LYS A 129 -3.68 -10.33 1.26
C LYS A 129 -4.06 -10.46 2.72
N ILE A 130 -4.45 -11.66 3.14
CA ILE A 130 -4.61 -11.99 4.56
C ILE A 130 -3.75 -13.22 4.82
N ASP A 131 -2.89 -13.14 5.83
CA ASP A 131 -2.03 -14.28 6.16
C ASP A 131 -2.72 -15.29 7.12
N ALA A 132 -2.10 -16.45 7.30
CA ALA A 132 -2.61 -17.51 8.18
C ALA A 132 -2.78 -17.06 9.64
N GLU A 133 -2.07 -16.01 10.06
CA GLU A 133 -2.22 -15.37 11.36
C GLU A 133 -3.31 -14.29 11.35
N GLN A 134 -4.08 -14.15 10.26
CA GLN A 134 -5.16 -13.19 10.07
C GLN A 134 -4.69 -11.72 10.03
N TYR A 135 -3.43 -11.47 9.72
CA TYR A 135 -2.96 -10.12 9.47
C TYR A 135 -3.31 -9.68 8.07
N LEU A 136 -3.90 -8.49 8.00
CA LEU A 136 -4.14 -7.78 6.74
C LEU A 136 -2.83 -7.17 6.22
N LEU A 137 -2.54 -7.39 4.95
CA LEU A 137 -1.46 -6.77 4.19
C LEU A 137 -2.10 -6.05 2.99
N ILE A 138 -2.09 -4.73 3.02
CA ILE A 138 -2.58 -3.93 1.87
C ILE A 138 -1.54 -4.02 0.78
N ALA A 139 -1.93 -4.53 -0.38
CA ALA A 139 -1.08 -4.56 -1.56
C ALA A 139 -1.09 -3.21 -2.27
N ASP A 140 -2.28 -2.70 -2.60
CA ASP A 140 -2.47 -1.39 -3.25
C ASP A 140 -3.96 -1.01 -3.26
N ARG A 141 -4.29 0.12 -3.87
CA ARG A 141 -5.63 0.45 -4.30
C ARG A 141 -5.98 -0.27 -5.60
N SER A 142 -7.21 -0.81 -5.74
CA SER A 142 -7.65 -1.52 -6.96
C SER A 142 -7.38 -0.72 -8.24
N LYS A 143 -7.57 0.61 -8.19
CA LYS A 143 -7.32 1.54 -9.31
C LYS A 143 -5.84 1.96 -9.50
N ASP A 144 -4.97 1.64 -8.56
CA ASP A 144 -3.55 2.02 -8.56
C ASP A 144 -2.63 0.80 -8.69
N LEU A 145 -3.19 -0.39 -8.47
CA LEU A 145 -2.54 -1.67 -8.72
C LEU A 145 -2.25 -1.81 -10.23
N ILE A 146 -1.05 -2.21 -10.58
CA ILE A 146 -0.59 -2.25 -11.97
C ILE A 146 -0.76 -3.67 -12.51
N LYS A 147 -1.60 -3.84 -13.53
CA LYS A 147 -1.87 -5.15 -14.16
C LYS A 147 -0.93 -5.36 -15.34
N SER A 148 0.11 -6.13 -15.15
CA SER A 148 1.13 -6.38 -16.17
C SER A 148 1.16 -7.83 -16.60
N GLY A 149 0.72 -8.12 -17.83
CA GLY A 149 0.73 -9.47 -18.39
C GLY A 149 -0.16 -10.48 -17.63
N GLY A 150 -1.20 -10.01 -16.96
CA GLY A 150 -2.09 -10.83 -16.13
C GLY A 150 -1.66 -10.96 -14.67
N GLU A 151 -0.49 -10.44 -14.30
CA GLU A 151 0.04 -10.44 -12.95
C GLU A 151 -0.06 -9.04 -12.32
N TRP A 152 -0.13 -9.00 -11.00
CA TRP A 152 -0.26 -7.76 -10.26
C TRP A 152 1.09 -7.24 -9.76
N ILE A 153 1.35 -5.94 -9.94
CA ILE A 153 2.50 -5.23 -9.39
C ILE A 153 1.99 -4.19 -8.39
N SER A 154 2.45 -4.29 -7.14
CA SER A 154 2.17 -3.28 -6.11
C SER A 154 2.99 -2.02 -6.38
N SER A 155 2.30 -0.93 -6.66
CA SER A 155 2.94 0.38 -6.82
C SER A 155 3.49 0.90 -5.49
N VAL A 156 2.84 0.57 -4.37
CA VAL A 156 3.27 0.98 -3.01
C VAL A 156 4.55 0.27 -2.59
N ASP A 157 4.72 -1.02 -2.92
CA ASP A 157 5.95 -1.75 -2.58
C ASP A 157 7.14 -1.19 -3.36
N LEU A 158 6.96 -0.89 -4.64
CA LEU A 158 7.98 -0.22 -5.46
C LEU A 158 8.34 1.16 -4.89
N GLU A 159 7.34 1.99 -4.55
CA GLU A 159 7.54 3.32 -3.95
C GLU A 159 8.35 3.24 -2.65
N ASN A 160 7.97 2.34 -1.75
CA ASN A 160 8.64 2.17 -0.46
C ASN A 160 10.10 1.72 -0.63
N HIS A 161 10.36 0.84 -1.60
CA HIS A 161 11.71 0.38 -1.87
C HIS A 161 12.58 1.47 -2.49
N ILE A 162 12.06 2.20 -3.48
CA ILE A 162 12.75 3.31 -4.15
C ILE A 162 13.10 4.42 -3.14
N VAL A 163 12.19 4.80 -2.25
CA VAL A 163 12.46 5.80 -1.19
C VAL A 163 13.50 5.32 -0.18
N GLY A 164 13.80 4.03 -0.12
CA GLY A 164 14.91 3.49 0.67
C GLY A 164 16.30 3.96 0.21
N MET A 165 16.43 4.51 -1.00
CA MET A 165 17.68 5.09 -1.52
C MET A 165 17.94 6.48 -0.92
N PRO A 166 19.15 6.75 -0.39
CA PRO A 166 19.47 8.05 0.22
C PRO A 166 19.37 9.24 -0.73
N GLU A 167 19.50 8.99 -2.03
CA GLU A 167 19.45 9.99 -3.10
C GLU A 167 18.02 10.43 -3.44
N ILE A 168 16.99 9.70 -2.96
CA ILE A 168 15.59 9.93 -3.31
C ILE A 168 14.82 10.43 -2.08
N ALA A 169 14.18 11.58 -2.21
CA ALA A 169 13.36 12.17 -1.17
C ALA A 169 11.90 11.65 -1.20
N GLN A 170 11.35 11.44 -2.40
CA GLN A 170 10.00 10.93 -2.60
C GLN A 170 9.94 10.10 -3.88
N ALA A 171 9.04 9.11 -3.90
CA ALA A 171 8.72 8.32 -5.08
C ALA A 171 7.22 8.12 -5.22
N ALA A 172 6.74 8.06 -6.46
CA ALA A 172 5.40 7.64 -6.83
C ALA A 172 5.48 6.72 -8.04
N VAL A 173 4.75 5.60 -8.01
CA VAL A 173 4.70 4.66 -9.12
C VAL A 173 3.28 4.59 -9.65
N VAL A 174 3.13 4.73 -10.97
CA VAL A 174 1.84 4.70 -11.65
C VAL A 174 1.85 3.75 -12.83
N ALA A 175 0.69 3.16 -13.11
CA ALA A 175 0.47 2.40 -14.33
C ALA A 175 0.50 3.31 -15.56
N GLN A 176 1.15 2.85 -16.62
CA GLN A 176 1.04 3.40 -17.97
C GLN A 176 0.58 2.31 -18.95
N PRO A 177 -0.36 2.61 -19.88
CA PRO A 177 -0.82 1.64 -20.84
C PRO A 177 0.34 1.09 -21.69
N HIS A 178 0.33 -0.22 -21.92
CA HIS A 178 1.33 -0.89 -22.75
C HIS A 178 0.68 -1.88 -23.73
N PRO A 179 0.98 -1.83 -25.02
CA PRO A 179 0.25 -2.59 -26.05
C PRO A 179 0.34 -4.12 -25.92
N LYS A 180 1.39 -4.63 -25.24
CA LYS A 180 1.62 -6.07 -25.05
C LYS A 180 1.27 -6.56 -23.65
N TRP A 181 1.48 -5.71 -22.64
CA TRP A 181 1.42 -6.11 -21.22
C TRP A 181 0.22 -5.54 -20.48
N ASP A 182 -0.69 -4.86 -21.18
CA ASP A 182 -1.80 -4.09 -20.63
C ASP A 182 -1.30 -2.83 -19.93
N GLU A 183 -0.56 -2.96 -18.85
CA GLU A 183 0.04 -1.85 -18.12
C GLU A 183 1.49 -2.14 -17.76
N ARG A 184 2.27 -1.06 -17.61
CA ARG A 184 3.64 -1.12 -17.08
C ARG A 184 3.86 -0.02 -16.05
N PRO A 185 4.68 -0.30 -15.00
CA PRO A 185 4.99 0.70 -13.98
C PRO A 185 5.96 1.76 -14.51
N VAL A 186 5.68 3.02 -14.13
CA VAL A 186 6.58 4.16 -14.30
C VAL A 186 6.76 4.82 -12.95
N ALA A 187 8.02 5.03 -12.55
CA ALA A 187 8.36 5.69 -11.31
C ALA A 187 8.64 7.19 -11.53
N LEU A 188 8.01 8.05 -10.74
CA LEU A 188 8.35 9.46 -10.63
C LEU A 188 9.09 9.66 -9.31
N VAL A 189 10.24 10.33 -9.34
CA VAL A 189 11.07 10.53 -8.15
C VAL A 189 11.40 12.00 -7.92
N VAL A 190 11.36 12.44 -6.67
CA VAL A 190 11.93 13.71 -6.23
C VAL A 190 13.27 13.41 -5.62
N MET A 191 14.32 14.03 -6.16
CA MET A 191 15.69 13.82 -5.68
C MET A 191 15.93 14.52 -4.34
N ALA A 192 16.79 13.95 -3.52
CA ALA A 192 17.30 14.61 -2.33
C ALA A 192 18.14 15.84 -2.72
N PRO A 193 18.27 16.88 -1.85
CA PRO A 193 19.01 18.10 -2.18
C PRO A 193 20.44 17.81 -2.66
N GLY A 194 20.77 18.34 -3.84
CA GLY A 194 22.09 18.19 -4.46
C GLY A 194 22.34 16.86 -5.17
N GLN A 195 21.34 15.98 -5.22
CA GLN A 195 21.43 14.71 -5.95
C GLN A 195 20.84 14.83 -7.36
N SER A 196 21.31 13.96 -8.27
CA SER A 196 20.81 13.83 -9.65
C SER A 196 20.30 12.41 -9.88
N LEU A 197 19.32 12.26 -10.78
CA LEU A 197 18.77 10.95 -11.12
C LEU A 197 19.79 10.11 -11.90
N ASP A 198 20.04 8.91 -11.38
CA ASP A 198 20.64 7.80 -12.10
C ASP A 198 19.57 6.69 -12.22
N LYS A 199 18.99 6.55 -13.42
CA LYS A 199 17.91 5.58 -13.68
C LYS A 199 18.38 4.15 -13.50
N ASP A 200 19.58 3.84 -13.95
CA ASP A 200 20.13 2.50 -13.90
C ASP A 200 20.36 2.06 -12.45
N ALA A 201 20.84 2.96 -11.61
CA ALA A 201 21.01 2.71 -10.18
C ALA A 201 19.67 2.45 -9.47
N VAL A 202 18.59 3.18 -9.83
CA VAL A 202 17.25 2.93 -9.27
C VAL A 202 16.73 1.57 -9.70
N LEU A 203 16.88 1.20 -10.98
CA LEU A 203 16.44 -0.10 -11.49
C LEU A 203 17.25 -1.26 -10.89
N GLU A 204 18.56 -1.08 -10.73
CA GLU A 204 19.43 -2.06 -10.07
C GLU A 204 19.01 -2.25 -8.59
N HIS A 205 18.74 -1.16 -7.88
CA HIS A 205 18.23 -1.22 -6.51
C HIS A 205 16.92 -2.02 -6.44
N CYS A 206 15.95 -1.72 -7.31
CA CYS A 206 14.70 -2.47 -7.37
C CYS A 206 14.92 -3.96 -7.69
N SER A 207 15.89 -4.30 -8.55
CA SER A 207 16.16 -5.69 -8.96
C SER A 207 16.65 -6.58 -7.82
N GLN A 208 17.04 -6.01 -6.67
CA GLN A 208 17.47 -6.77 -5.50
C GLN A 208 16.33 -7.56 -4.85
N ILE A 209 15.08 -7.06 -4.97
CA ILE A 209 13.90 -7.70 -4.34
C ILE A 209 12.75 -7.97 -5.30
N PHE A 210 12.67 -7.25 -6.44
CA PHE A 210 11.61 -7.42 -7.42
C PHE A 210 12.08 -8.25 -8.62
N ALA A 211 11.20 -9.10 -9.13
CA ALA A 211 11.45 -9.81 -10.38
C ALA A 211 11.52 -8.84 -11.57
N LYS A 212 12.25 -9.21 -12.63
CA LYS A 212 12.48 -8.34 -13.79
C LYS A 212 11.20 -7.77 -14.42
N TRP A 213 10.11 -8.53 -14.42
CA TRP A 213 8.84 -8.12 -14.98
C TRP A 213 8.09 -7.10 -14.09
N GLN A 214 8.47 -6.96 -12.83
CA GLN A 214 7.90 -6.00 -11.88
C GLN A 214 8.61 -4.65 -11.89
N LEU A 215 9.81 -4.57 -12.47
CA LEU A 215 10.61 -3.35 -12.48
C LEU A 215 9.91 -2.24 -13.27
N PRO A 216 10.07 -0.97 -12.88
CA PRO A 216 9.62 0.17 -13.67
C PRO A 216 10.25 0.16 -15.08
N ASP A 217 9.44 0.45 -16.09
CA ASP A 217 9.94 0.61 -17.47
C ASP A 217 10.62 1.96 -17.67
N ASP A 218 10.31 2.94 -16.82
CA ASP A 218 11.01 4.23 -16.80
C ASP A 218 11.04 4.83 -15.38
N VAL A 219 12.05 5.70 -15.16
CA VAL A 219 12.18 6.52 -13.95
C VAL A 219 12.32 7.98 -14.37
N ILE A 220 11.46 8.85 -13.85
CA ILE A 220 11.36 10.26 -14.22
C ILE A 220 11.63 11.13 -13.00
N ALA A 221 12.60 12.05 -13.10
CA ALA A 221 12.77 13.06 -12.07
C ALA A 221 11.69 14.13 -12.18
N THR A 222 11.15 14.55 -11.04
CA THR A 222 10.18 15.64 -10.93
C THR A 222 10.51 16.54 -9.73
N ASP A 223 10.10 17.81 -9.80
CA ASP A 223 10.32 18.75 -8.69
C ASP A 223 9.41 18.46 -7.49
N ALA A 224 8.22 17.92 -7.74
CA ALA A 224 7.25 17.60 -6.69
C ALA A 224 6.29 16.47 -7.13
N ILE A 225 5.87 15.67 -6.17
CA ILE A 225 4.81 14.68 -6.35
C ILE A 225 3.48 15.30 -5.90
N PRO A 226 2.43 15.31 -6.75
CA PRO A 226 1.11 15.80 -6.39
C PRO A 226 0.54 15.02 -5.18
N LEU A 227 -0.03 15.77 -4.24
CA LEU A 227 -0.68 15.20 -3.05
C LEU A 227 -2.16 15.56 -3.02
N THR A 228 -2.97 14.67 -2.48
CA THR A 228 -4.37 14.92 -2.15
C THR A 228 -4.49 15.92 -0.98
N SER A 229 -5.69 16.43 -0.72
CA SER A 229 -5.97 17.29 0.44
C SER A 229 -5.64 16.63 1.80
N THR A 230 -5.56 15.30 1.82
CA THR A 230 -5.21 14.50 3.01
C THR A 230 -3.73 14.15 3.08
N GLY A 231 -2.88 14.67 2.17
CA GLY A 231 -1.44 14.44 2.14
C GLY A 231 -0.99 13.11 1.51
N LYS A 232 -1.90 12.36 0.86
CA LYS A 232 -1.55 11.12 0.13
C LYS A 232 -1.12 11.44 -1.30
N ILE A 233 -0.29 10.60 -1.90
CA ILE A 233 0.08 10.69 -3.32
C ILE A 233 -1.19 10.68 -4.19
N ASP A 234 -1.32 11.69 -5.06
CA ASP A 234 -2.43 11.79 -6.01
C ASP A 234 -2.03 11.17 -7.35
N LYS A 235 -2.07 9.84 -7.42
CA LYS A 235 -1.73 9.08 -8.63
C LYS A 235 -2.64 9.40 -9.82
N LYS A 236 -3.90 9.80 -9.56
CA LYS A 236 -4.82 10.24 -10.61
C LYS A 236 -4.29 11.49 -11.33
N THR A 237 -3.86 12.49 -10.57
CA THR A 237 -3.25 13.71 -11.11
C THR A 237 -1.95 13.41 -11.84
N ILE A 238 -1.11 12.49 -11.33
CA ILE A 238 0.12 12.06 -12.00
C ILE A 238 -0.19 11.45 -13.37
N ARG A 239 -1.10 10.46 -13.44
CA ARG A 239 -1.50 9.83 -14.70
C ARG A 239 -2.07 10.84 -15.70
N ALA A 240 -2.94 11.75 -15.25
CA ALA A 240 -3.50 12.81 -16.08
C ALA A 240 -2.41 13.74 -16.65
N LYS A 241 -1.41 14.10 -15.84
CA LYS A 241 -0.28 14.92 -16.27
C LYS A 241 0.55 14.23 -17.34
N LEU A 242 0.95 12.98 -17.13
CA LEU A 242 1.71 12.19 -18.10
C LEU A 242 0.96 12.07 -19.43
N THR A 243 -0.35 11.83 -19.38
CA THR A 243 -1.21 11.78 -20.58
C THR A 243 -1.25 13.13 -21.29
N ALA A 244 -1.44 14.24 -20.57
CA ALA A 244 -1.51 15.59 -21.14
C ALA A 244 -0.17 16.03 -21.77
N GLU A 245 0.95 15.56 -21.23
CA GLU A 245 2.30 15.81 -21.75
C GLU A 245 2.65 14.87 -22.94
N GLY A 246 1.75 13.94 -23.30
CA GLY A 246 1.97 12.99 -24.39
C GLY A 246 3.07 11.96 -24.05
N TYR A 247 3.27 11.68 -22.76
CA TYR A 247 4.27 10.72 -22.34
C TYR A 247 4.00 9.33 -22.95
N GLN A 248 5.06 8.72 -23.44
CA GLN A 248 5.05 7.34 -23.94
C GLN A 248 6.19 6.56 -23.26
N LEU A 249 5.90 5.30 -22.97
CA LEU A 249 6.92 4.39 -22.44
C LEU A 249 8.09 4.31 -23.43
N PRO A 250 9.34 4.25 -22.92
CA PRO A 250 10.49 3.97 -23.76
C PRO A 250 10.27 2.67 -24.53
N ASP A 251 10.59 2.67 -25.82
CA ASP A 251 10.58 1.44 -26.63
C ASP A 251 11.49 0.42 -25.96
N GLN A 252 10.90 -0.65 -25.45
CA GLN A 252 11.68 -1.75 -24.92
C GLN A 252 12.31 -2.53 -26.09
N ARG A 253 13.61 -2.44 -26.20
CA ARG A 253 14.43 -3.25 -27.12
C ARG A 253 14.63 -4.66 -26.61
#